data_640fd123f509c7140340c13e2774304b
#
_entry.id   640fd123f509c7140340c13e2774304b
#
_cell.length_a   1.000
_cell.length_b   1.000
_cell.length_c   1.000
_cell.angle_alpha   90.00
_cell.angle_beta   90.00
_cell.angle_gamma   90.00
#
_symmetry.space_group_name_H-M   'P 1'
#
loop_
_entity.id
_entity.type
_entity.pdbx_description
1 polymer ?
#
loop_
_entity_poly.entity_id
_entity_poly.type
_entity_poly.pdbx_seq_one_letter_code
_entity_poly.pdbx_strand_id
1 'polypeptide(L)'
;MKRLSTIMMCLLAMMVASLSAKAQEVTITLFPGWNWISYPKAETQDISTALGDFEPVNGDMLKSQFGNAVYSNGYWRGSVTHFMPGWGYKYYSNRTEVVSFVFGETAPQLTVTTVEPTEITAISAVSGGSITSNDGSYIFVLEKGICWASHPNPIVINDFYTENGEGLDSFTVEMNDLDLNTVYYVRAYVVTADGTYYGEEKSFTTRDGIPTVITDSITNISRFRATCYGTVTDDGGLNVTTRGVCWSTNHNPTLNDNYTVDNLSLGNFFFDMTRLYINTTYYVRTYVTNSYTTVYGNELSFVTDESVGNGNAPVGAINGLFSVSDNQQVYFSQGNLQYQASTNIWRFAENQWDYIGEDNGNTSPTYDGWIDLFSWGSGADPTNQSTNQTYNEWGVNPIINGGNQEGEWRTLSANTGFPGEWPYILNTRQTLSGIRYAKAQVNGVNGVVVVPDDWDSSEYSLNNTNYSGAPFDSNIISDIEWENFFEETGCVFLPAGGRRGDSVFGAGEVGYYWSSSGRNDHPGYWYPGIIDWNAFCIMIVRNSPKFCIFAS
;
A
#
# COMPACT_ATOMS: atom_id res chain seq x y z
N MET A 1 23.07 -25.12 12.16
CA MET A 1 23.07 -25.25 13.60
C MET A 1 23.13 -26.71 14.04
N LYS A 2 24.30 -27.33 13.99
CA LYS A 2 24.61 -28.67 14.53
C LYS A 2 26.12 -28.73 14.64
N ARG A 3 26.68 -28.31 15.76
CA ARG A 3 27.95 -28.73 16.31
C ARG A 3 28.13 -28.10 17.70
N LEU A 4 27.25 -28.50 18.65
CA LEU A 4 27.71 -28.47 20.03
C LEU A 4 28.85 -29.50 20.07
N SER A 5 30.04 -29.03 20.37
CA SER A 5 31.20 -29.91 20.51
C SER A 5 30.91 -30.88 21.67
N THR A 6 31.21 -32.13 21.45
CA THR A 6 31.06 -33.23 22.43
C THR A 6 31.75 -32.91 23.77
N ILE A 7 32.71 -31.98 23.76
CA ILE A 7 33.42 -31.47 24.97
C ILE A 7 32.49 -30.63 25.85
N MET A 8 31.60 -29.80 25.25
CA MET A 8 30.65 -28.99 25.99
C MET A 8 29.53 -29.85 26.61
N MET A 9 29.11 -30.93 25.94
CA MET A 9 28.18 -31.89 26.54
C MET A 9 28.76 -32.66 27.74
N CYS A 10 30.08 -32.97 27.73
CA CYS A 10 30.74 -33.63 28.89
C CYS A 10 30.91 -32.67 30.07
N LEU A 11 31.22 -31.39 29.82
CA LEU A 11 31.26 -30.34 30.88
C LEU A 11 29.87 -30.04 31.42
N LEU A 12 28.84 -29.97 30.55
CA LEU A 12 27.45 -29.78 30.97
C LEU A 12 26.92 -30.98 31.77
N ALA A 13 27.28 -32.22 31.39
CA ALA A 13 26.90 -33.42 32.14
C ALA A 13 27.58 -33.49 33.52
N MET A 14 28.79 -32.95 33.66
CA MET A 14 29.45 -32.83 34.98
C MET A 14 28.83 -31.69 35.82
N MET A 15 28.38 -30.58 35.21
CA MET A 15 27.66 -29.52 35.92
C MET A 15 26.26 -29.96 36.37
N VAL A 16 25.50 -30.72 35.56
CA VAL A 16 24.17 -31.21 35.95
C VAL A 16 24.22 -32.18 37.14
N ALA A 17 25.34 -32.89 37.34
CA ALA A 17 25.52 -33.73 38.52
C ALA A 17 25.83 -32.93 39.81
N SER A 18 26.20 -31.62 39.69
CA SER A 18 26.45 -30.74 40.84
C SER A 18 25.25 -29.83 41.20
N LEU A 19 24.19 -29.80 40.41
CA LEU A 19 23.07 -28.86 40.53
C LEU A 19 21.94 -29.30 41.48
N SER A 20 22.06 -30.42 42.16
CA SER A 20 21.03 -30.83 43.15
C SER A 20 21.56 -31.06 44.56
N ALA A 21 22.81 -30.75 44.83
CA ALA A 21 23.29 -30.66 46.20
C ALA A 21 23.29 -29.19 46.62
N LYS A 22 22.21 -28.72 47.28
CA LYS A 22 22.42 -27.74 48.36
C LYS A 22 23.64 -28.24 49.08
N ALA A 23 24.76 -27.47 49.09
CA ALA A 23 25.92 -27.82 49.85
C ALA A 23 25.41 -28.07 51.28
N GLN A 24 25.48 -29.30 51.70
CA GLN A 24 25.03 -29.64 53.04
C GLN A 24 26.03 -28.92 53.94
N GLU A 25 25.56 -27.92 54.70
CA GLU A 25 26.40 -27.25 55.67
C GLU A 25 27.01 -28.29 56.58
N VAL A 26 28.31 -28.53 56.44
CA VAL A 26 29.04 -29.51 57.24
C VAL A 26 29.45 -28.79 58.50
N THR A 27 28.71 -29.01 59.57
CA THR A 27 29.08 -28.52 60.85
C THR A 27 30.30 -29.33 61.41
N ILE A 28 31.36 -28.64 61.64
CA ILE A 28 32.58 -29.19 62.29
C ILE A 28 32.49 -28.98 63.75
N THR A 29 32.57 -30.08 64.53
CA THR A 29 32.62 -30.04 66.01
C THR A 29 34.04 -30.27 66.48
N LEU A 30 34.57 -29.33 67.24
CA LEU A 30 35.90 -29.38 67.82
C LEU A 30 35.80 -29.69 69.33
N PHE A 31 36.41 -30.77 69.70
CA PHE A 31 36.63 -31.13 71.15
C PHE A 31 37.95 -30.54 71.63
N PRO A 32 38.13 -30.33 72.92
CA PRO A 32 39.42 -29.95 73.45
C PRO A 32 40.53 -30.89 72.96
N GLY A 33 41.66 -30.35 72.52
CA GLY A 33 42.74 -31.12 71.94
C GLY A 33 42.66 -31.36 70.43
N TRP A 34 43.21 -32.47 69.97
CA TRP A 34 43.33 -32.73 68.49
C TRP A 34 42.04 -33.29 67.87
N ASN A 35 41.59 -32.63 66.83
CA ASN A 35 40.44 -33.02 66.03
C ASN A 35 40.86 -33.27 64.56
N TRP A 36 40.25 -34.26 63.94
CA TRP A 36 40.37 -34.40 62.48
C TRP A 36 39.27 -33.64 61.77
N ILE A 37 39.66 -32.79 60.87
CA ILE A 37 38.71 -32.03 60.06
C ILE A 37 39.04 -32.25 58.56
N SER A 38 38.03 -32.32 57.71
CA SER A 38 38.16 -32.29 56.28
C SER A 38 37.60 -30.99 55.74
N TYR A 39 38.28 -30.42 54.81
CA TYR A 39 37.83 -29.21 54.11
C TYR A 39 36.80 -29.56 53.02
N PRO A 40 35.54 -29.17 53.16
CA PRO A 40 34.48 -29.64 52.29
C PRO A 40 34.28 -28.80 51.04
N LYS A 41 34.98 -27.67 50.90
CA LYS A 41 34.81 -26.76 49.74
C LYS A 41 35.63 -27.22 48.52
N ALA A 42 35.16 -26.83 47.35
CA ALA A 42 35.82 -27.12 46.06
C ALA A 42 37.03 -26.20 45.79
N GLU A 43 37.15 -25.10 46.51
CA GLU A 43 38.14 -24.05 46.31
C GLU A 43 39.16 -23.97 47.42
N THR A 44 40.38 -23.51 47.10
CA THR A 44 41.40 -23.18 48.08
C THR A 44 41.06 -21.84 48.74
N GLN A 45 40.98 -21.82 50.08
CA GLN A 45 40.72 -20.58 50.86
C GLN A 45 41.84 -20.38 51.88
N ASP A 46 42.16 -19.10 52.18
CA ASP A 46 42.99 -18.80 53.32
C ASP A 46 42.29 -19.25 54.64
N ILE A 47 43.07 -19.52 55.68
CA ILE A 47 42.53 -20.12 56.91
C ILE A 47 41.45 -19.24 57.56
N SER A 48 41.66 -17.93 57.59
CA SER A 48 40.72 -17.01 58.24
C SER A 48 39.40 -16.93 57.47
N THR A 49 39.44 -16.80 56.12
CA THR A 49 38.28 -16.80 55.25
C THR A 49 37.51 -18.12 55.35
N ALA A 50 38.21 -19.25 55.33
CA ALA A 50 37.58 -20.58 55.44
C ALA A 50 36.88 -20.83 56.75
N LEU A 51 37.40 -20.31 57.83
CA LEU A 51 36.79 -20.43 59.14
C LEU A 51 35.56 -19.54 59.38
N GLY A 52 35.34 -18.53 58.49
CA GLY A 52 34.18 -17.64 58.51
C GLY A 52 34.06 -16.93 59.87
N ASP A 53 32.90 -17.04 60.52
CA ASP A 53 32.62 -16.43 61.83
C ASP A 53 33.25 -17.17 63.07
N PHE A 54 33.97 -18.26 62.76
CA PHE A 54 34.66 -18.99 63.87
C PHE A 54 35.90 -18.23 64.35
N GLU A 55 35.91 -17.85 65.63
CA GLU A 55 37.03 -17.14 66.23
C GLU A 55 38.01 -18.11 66.86
N PRO A 56 39.19 -18.39 66.28
CA PRO A 56 40.22 -19.17 66.93
C PRO A 56 40.71 -18.53 68.23
N VAL A 57 41.19 -19.33 69.17
CA VAL A 57 41.82 -18.83 70.42
C VAL A 57 43.33 -19.01 70.37
N ASN A 58 44.07 -18.16 71.13
CA ASN A 58 45.52 -18.27 71.17
C ASN A 58 45.94 -19.69 71.58
N GLY A 59 46.84 -20.28 70.81
CA GLY A 59 47.30 -21.63 70.96
C GLY A 59 46.56 -22.70 70.16
N ASP A 60 45.48 -22.34 69.45
CA ASP A 60 44.89 -23.21 68.46
C ASP A 60 45.91 -23.52 67.33
N MET A 61 45.93 -24.77 66.87
CA MET A 61 46.89 -25.19 65.86
C MET A 61 46.17 -25.91 64.72
N LEU A 62 46.63 -25.64 63.52
CA LEU A 62 46.23 -26.36 62.26
C LEU A 62 47.44 -27.11 61.72
N LYS A 63 47.26 -28.40 61.43
CA LYS A 63 48.31 -29.23 60.85
C LYS A 63 47.83 -29.99 59.60
N SER A 64 48.59 -29.92 58.56
CA SER A 64 48.41 -30.72 57.32
C SER A 64 49.62 -31.67 57.14
N GLN A 65 49.59 -32.48 56.11
CA GLN A 65 50.73 -33.31 55.71
C GLN A 65 51.97 -32.50 55.29
N PHE A 66 51.82 -31.22 55.00
CA PHE A 66 52.88 -30.37 54.49
C PHE A 66 53.34 -29.27 55.40
N GLY A 67 52.74 -29.19 56.63
CA GLY A 67 53.10 -28.14 57.56
C GLY A 67 52.10 -27.94 58.67
N ASN A 68 52.32 -26.85 59.37
CA ASN A 68 51.45 -26.45 60.50
C ASN A 68 51.29 -24.93 60.57
N ALA A 69 50.25 -24.49 61.23
CA ALA A 69 50.02 -23.10 61.61
C ALA A 69 49.54 -23.04 63.06
N VAL A 70 49.86 -21.96 63.75
CA VAL A 70 49.43 -21.69 65.16
C VAL A 70 48.77 -20.33 65.16
N TYR A 71 47.63 -20.25 65.84
CA TYR A 71 46.91 -18.98 66.05
C TYR A 71 47.48 -18.27 67.27
N SER A 72 47.95 -17.05 67.05
CA SER A 72 48.54 -16.24 68.09
C SER A 72 48.38 -14.75 67.78
N ASN A 73 47.87 -13.99 68.76
CA ASN A 73 47.66 -12.54 68.71
C ASN A 73 46.83 -12.11 67.51
N GLY A 74 45.75 -12.84 67.22
CA GLY A 74 44.82 -12.50 66.16
C GLY A 74 45.17 -13.02 64.72
N TYR A 75 46.30 -13.79 64.58
CA TYR A 75 46.76 -14.25 63.27
C TYR A 75 47.23 -15.70 63.28
N TRP A 76 46.99 -16.41 62.18
CA TRP A 76 47.61 -17.71 61.94
C TRP A 76 49.06 -17.52 61.43
N ARG A 77 49.98 -18.24 62.05
CA ARG A 77 51.43 -18.20 61.73
C ARG A 77 51.93 -19.59 61.48
N GLY A 78 52.56 -19.84 60.36
CA GLY A 78 53.11 -21.14 59.99
C GLY A 78 53.21 -21.37 58.52
N SER A 79 53.47 -22.59 58.10
CA SER A 79 53.59 -22.99 56.72
C SER A 79 52.26 -23.41 56.07
N VAL A 80 51.23 -23.66 56.86
CA VAL A 80 49.85 -23.87 56.38
C VAL A 80 49.16 -22.51 56.40
N THR A 81 48.86 -21.99 55.25
CA THR A 81 48.21 -20.68 55.06
C THR A 81 46.78 -20.79 54.47
N HIS A 82 46.47 -21.93 53.90
CA HIS A 82 45.20 -22.15 53.19
C HIS A 82 44.64 -23.55 53.47
N PHE A 83 43.33 -23.68 53.41
CA PHE A 83 42.66 -24.95 53.23
C PHE A 83 42.59 -25.32 51.75
N MET A 84 42.91 -26.57 51.46
CA MET A 84 42.96 -27.11 50.08
C MET A 84 41.79 -28.09 49.89
N PRO A 85 41.08 -28.05 48.77
CA PRO A 85 39.97 -28.96 48.44
C PRO A 85 40.40 -30.44 48.62
N GLY A 86 39.56 -31.21 49.30
CA GLY A 86 39.76 -32.65 49.48
C GLY A 86 40.86 -33.04 50.48
N TRP A 87 41.50 -32.08 51.12
CA TRP A 87 42.55 -32.37 52.10
C TRP A 87 41.97 -32.55 53.48
N GLY A 88 42.58 -33.45 54.25
CA GLY A 88 42.36 -33.63 55.67
C GLY A 88 43.34 -32.81 56.51
N TYR A 89 42.84 -32.24 57.60
CA TYR A 89 43.61 -31.43 58.49
C TYR A 89 43.41 -31.94 59.92
N LYS A 90 44.42 -31.73 60.79
CA LYS A 90 44.28 -31.84 62.22
C LYS A 90 44.16 -30.44 62.84
N TYR A 91 43.11 -30.19 63.53
CA TYR A 91 42.91 -28.96 64.27
C TYR A 91 43.07 -29.23 65.80
N TYR A 92 43.96 -28.55 66.45
CA TYR A 92 44.12 -28.57 67.90
C TYR A 92 43.34 -27.41 68.48
N SER A 93 42.28 -27.69 69.21
CA SER A 93 41.52 -26.69 69.96
C SER A 93 42.10 -26.51 71.37
N ASN A 94 42.59 -25.30 71.65
CA ASN A 94 43.14 -24.92 72.96
C ASN A 94 42.02 -24.47 73.94
N ARG A 95 40.78 -24.80 73.60
CA ARG A 95 39.60 -24.52 74.44
C ARG A 95 39.39 -25.64 75.47
N THR A 96 38.68 -25.33 76.55
CA THR A 96 38.25 -26.31 77.57
C THR A 96 36.84 -26.83 77.30
N GLU A 97 36.15 -26.25 76.36
CA GLU A 97 34.77 -26.56 75.93
C GLU A 97 34.72 -27.06 74.51
N VAL A 98 33.62 -27.76 74.15
CA VAL A 98 33.32 -28.18 72.79
C VAL A 98 32.71 -27.01 72.06
N VAL A 99 33.22 -26.73 70.85
CA VAL A 99 32.71 -25.69 69.95
C VAL A 99 32.42 -26.27 68.57
N SER A 100 31.52 -25.65 67.86
CA SER A 100 31.20 -26.05 66.50
C SER A 100 31.23 -24.84 65.59
N PHE A 101 31.61 -25.07 64.34
CA PHE A 101 31.57 -24.06 63.28
C PHE A 101 31.21 -24.70 61.96
N VAL A 102 30.82 -23.87 61.01
CA VAL A 102 30.59 -24.21 59.57
C VAL A 102 31.66 -23.48 58.78
N PHE A 103 32.27 -24.14 57.79
CA PHE A 103 33.17 -23.43 56.90
C PHE A 103 32.44 -22.34 56.18
N GLY A 104 32.88 -21.11 56.35
CA GLY A 104 32.25 -19.93 55.82
C GLY A 104 32.04 -19.99 54.30
N GLU A 105 30.91 -19.59 53.87
CA GLU A 105 30.64 -19.25 52.50
C GLU A 105 30.90 -17.76 52.29
N THR A 106 32.05 -17.41 51.81
CA THR A 106 32.17 -16.15 51.08
C THR A 106 32.07 -16.47 49.61
N ALA A 107 30.90 -16.87 49.15
CA ALA A 107 30.61 -16.69 47.76
C ALA A 107 30.71 -15.19 47.46
N PRO A 108 31.47 -14.75 46.48
CA PRO A 108 31.50 -13.34 46.12
C PRO A 108 30.06 -12.89 45.91
N GLN A 109 29.66 -11.85 46.66
CA GLN A 109 28.30 -11.30 46.51
C GLN A 109 28.20 -10.61 45.19
N LEU A 110 27.77 -11.36 44.18
CA LEU A 110 27.51 -10.89 42.86
C LEU A 110 26.05 -10.43 42.79
N THR A 111 25.84 -9.17 42.44
CA THR A 111 24.51 -8.65 42.15
C THR A 111 24.33 -8.55 40.63
N VAL A 112 23.32 -9.23 40.10
CA VAL A 112 22.88 -9.15 38.72
C VAL A 112 21.56 -8.39 38.70
N THR A 113 21.48 -7.32 37.91
CA THR A 113 20.27 -6.51 37.78
C THR A 113 19.76 -6.64 36.34
N THR A 114 18.48 -6.97 36.21
CA THR A 114 17.81 -7.02 34.87
C THR A 114 17.29 -5.63 34.52
N VAL A 115 17.62 -5.16 33.33
CA VAL A 115 17.10 -3.89 32.80
C VAL A 115 15.65 -4.07 32.36
N GLU A 116 14.81 -3.08 32.67
CA GLU A 116 13.41 -3.07 32.26
C GLU A 116 13.30 -3.15 30.72
N PRO A 117 12.47 -4.05 30.15
CA PRO A 117 12.27 -4.15 28.71
C PRO A 117 11.73 -2.87 28.09
N THR A 118 12.32 -2.45 26.97
CA THR A 118 11.99 -1.26 26.19
C THR A 118 11.89 -1.60 24.71
N GLU A 119 11.51 -0.62 23.88
CA GLU A 119 11.36 -0.77 22.42
C GLU A 119 10.53 -2.00 22.02
N ILE A 120 9.46 -2.23 22.78
CA ILE A 120 8.60 -3.40 22.59
C ILE A 120 7.80 -3.25 21.31
N THR A 121 8.06 -4.16 20.38
CA THR A 121 7.31 -4.31 19.12
C THR A 121 6.39 -5.53 19.19
N ALA A 122 5.88 -5.96 18.06
CA ALA A 122 5.10 -7.18 17.97
C ALA A 122 5.96 -8.46 17.98
N ILE A 123 7.23 -8.36 17.61
CA ILE A 123 8.14 -9.49 17.41
C ILE A 123 9.53 -9.29 18.05
N SER A 124 9.76 -8.17 18.72
CA SER A 124 11.04 -7.89 19.38
C SER A 124 10.87 -7.03 20.61
N ALA A 125 11.89 -7.02 21.47
CA ALA A 125 12.03 -6.11 22.60
C ALA A 125 13.52 -5.98 22.97
N VAL A 126 13.90 -4.88 23.61
CA VAL A 126 15.25 -4.65 24.10
C VAL A 126 15.27 -4.73 25.61
N SER A 127 16.21 -5.52 26.17
CA SER A 127 16.51 -5.57 27.59
C SER A 127 18.01 -5.67 27.81
N GLY A 128 18.46 -6.01 28.99
CA GLY A 128 19.89 -6.14 29.30
C GLY A 128 20.13 -6.38 30.79
N GLY A 129 21.35 -6.10 31.21
CA GLY A 129 21.71 -6.26 32.60
C GLY A 129 22.92 -5.44 33.02
N SER A 130 23.08 -5.33 34.35
CA SER A 130 24.31 -4.86 34.97
C SER A 130 24.77 -5.86 36.02
N ILE A 131 26.08 -6.02 36.17
CA ILE A 131 26.69 -6.97 37.06
C ILE A 131 27.65 -6.20 37.97
N THR A 132 27.51 -6.37 39.29
CA THR A 132 28.38 -5.72 40.25
C THR A 132 28.88 -6.72 41.29
N SER A 133 30.15 -6.60 41.69
CA SER A 133 30.70 -7.29 42.83
C SER A 133 30.56 -6.39 44.06
N ASN A 134 29.95 -6.88 45.12
CA ASN A 134 29.66 -6.07 46.33
C ASN A 134 30.88 -5.84 47.20
N ASP A 135 31.91 -6.68 47.11
CA ASP A 135 33.13 -6.60 47.89
C ASP A 135 34.35 -6.10 47.09
N GLY A 136 34.16 -5.75 45.80
CA GLY A 136 35.24 -5.32 44.90
C GLY A 136 36.21 -6.43 44.52
N SER A 137 35.89 -7.70 44.76
CA SER A 137 36.68 -8.83 44.31
C SER A 137 36.62 -8.97 42.79
N TYR A 138 37.75 -9.45 42.22
CA TYR A 138 37.78 -9.81 40.81
C TYR A 138 37.02 -11.11 40.58
N ILE A 139 35.91 -11.03 39.83
CA ILE A 139 35.11 -12.19 39.45
C ILE A 139 35.38 -12.51 37.96
N PHE A 140 35.77 -13.73 37.70
CA PHE A 140 35.91 -14.20 36.32
C PHE A 140 34.55 -14.61 35.76
N VAL A 141 33.97 -13.75 34.91
CA VAL A 141 32.72 -14.00 34.21
C VAL A 141 33.04 -14.81 32.97
N LEU A 142 32.48 -16.00 32.85
CA LEU A 142 32.61 -16.88 31.70
C LEU A 142 31.67 -16.44 30.55
N GLU A 143 30.47 -16.01 30.94
CA GLU A 143 29.40 -15.61 30.01
C GLU A 143 28.40 -14.73 30.75
N LYS A 144 27.81 -13.78 30.05
CA LYS A 144 26.65 -13.00 30.50
C LYS A 144 25.67 -12.78 29.37
N GLY A 145 24.42 -12.50 29.71
CA GLY A 145 23.37 -12.23 28.73
C GLY A 145 22.01 -12.07 29.39
N ILE A 146 20.97 -12.23 28.59
CA ILE A 146 19.59 -12.36 29.05
C ILE A 146 19.03 -13.71 28.66
N CYS A 147 18.10 -14.23 29.46
CA CYS A 147 17.25 -15.36 29.08
C CYS A 147 15.78 -14.97 29.20
N TRP A 148 14.94 -15.52 28.33
CA TRP A 148 13.51 -15.21 28.30
C TRP A 148 12.66 -16.40 27.88
N ALA A 149 11.41 -16.39 28.34
CA ALA A 149 10.41 -17.40 28.05
C ALA A 149 8.99 -16.81 28.15
N SER A 150 8.01 -17.52 27.64
CA SER A 150 6.58 -17.21 27.85
C SER A 150 6.05 -17.71 29.22
N HIS A 151 6.91 -18.27 30.07
CA HIS A 151 6.59 -18.68 31.45
C HIS A 151 7.52 -18.00 32.44
N PRO A 152 7.09 -17.86 33.70
CA PRO A 152 7.92 -17.26 34.77
C PRO A 152 9.21 -18.02 35.06
N ASN A 153 10.20 -17.29 35.56
CA ASN A 153 11.52 -17.76 35.94
C ASN A 153 12.32 -18.43 34.83
N PRO A 154 12.57 -17.73 33.70
CA PRO A 154 13.39 -18.26 32.63
C PRO A 154 14.81 -18.59 33.08
N ILE A 155 15.38 -19.67 32.52
CA ILE A 155 16.74 -20.15 32.84
C ILE A 155 17.49 -20.52 31.55
N VAL A 156 18.78 -20.22 31.49
CA VAL A 156 19.65 -20.38 30.30
C VAL A 156 19.66 -21.78 29.69
N ILE A 157 19.45 -22.83 30.48
CA ILE A 157 19.56 -24.23 30.01
C ILE A 157 18.33 -24.65 29.21
N ASN A 158 17.16 -24.11 29.48
CA ASN A 158 15.87 -24.59 28.97
C ASN A 158 15.17 -23.59 28.03
N ASP A 159 15.52 -22.30 28.14
CA ASP A 159 14.78 -21.22 27.51
C ASP A 159 15.64 -20.49 26.46
N PHE A 160 15.05 -19.51 25.80
CA PHE A 160 15.79 -18.64 24.89
C PHE A 160 16.80 -17.80 25.67
N TYR A 161 17.99 -17.60 25.11
CA TYR A 161 19.01 -16.76 25.73
C TYR A 161 19.93 -16.14 24.69
N THR A 162 20.68 -15.14 25.10
CA THR A 162 21.74 -14.51 24.34
C THR A 162 23.07 -14.60 25.08
N GLU A 163 24.15 -14.78 24.34
CA GLU A 163 25.53 -14.65 24.85
C GLU A 163 26.02 -13.23 24.55
N ASN A 164 26.38 -12.45 25.57
CA ASN A 164 26.83 -11.07 25.42
C ASN A 164 28.24 -10.83 25.96
N GLY A 165 29.10 -11.84 25.83
CA GLY A 165 30.51 -11.81 26.19
C GLY A 165 30.78 -11.95 27.66
N GLU A 166 31.97 -11.51 28.08
CA GLU A 166 32.55 -11.66 29.39
C GLU A 166 32.59 -10.30 30.15
N GLY A 167 32.98 -10.32 31.42
CA GLY A 167 33.20 -9.13 32.21
C GLY A 167 31.97 -8.56 32.91
N LEU A 168 32.19 -7.54 33.77
CA LEU A 168 31.19 -6.96 34.66
C LEU A 168 30.44 -5.76 34.09
N ASP A 169 30.72 -5.36 32.84
CA ASP A 169 30.09 -4.18 32.20
C ASP A 169 28.60 -4.37 32.00
N SER A 170 27.86 -3.27 32.05
CA SER A 170 26.45 -3.25 31.64
C SER A 170 26.32 -3.58 30.17
N PHE A 171 25.22 -4.22 29.79
CA PHE A 171 24.94 -4.63 28.43
C PHE A 171 23.48 -4.49 28.07
N THR A 172 23.21 -4.31 26.79
CA THR A 172 21.86 -4.29 26.19
C THR A 172 21.80 -5.30 25.07
N VAL A 173 20.66 -5.96 24.93
CA VAL A 173 20.44 -7.03 23.94
C VAL A 173 19.03 -6.91 23.40
N GLU A 174 18.88 -7.19 22.12
CA GLU A 174 17.58 -7.30 21.46
C GLU A 174 17.12 -8.76 21.46
N MET A 175 15.90 -8.98 21.89
CA MET A 175 15.16 -10.24 21.75
C MET A 175 14.39 -10.18 20.44
N ASN A 176 14.54 -11.15 19.57
CA ASN A 176 13.88 -11.24 18.27
C ASN A 176 13.06 -12.52 18.15
N ASP A 177 12.24 -12.61 17.11
CA ASP A 177 11.38 -13.76 16.81
C ASP A 177 10.39 -14.08 17.96
N LEU A 178 9.89 -13.05 18.61
CA LEU A 178 8.87 -13.18 19.63
C LEU A 178 7.48 -13.37 19.01
N ASP A 179 6.62 -14.09 19.70
CA ASP A 179 5.22 -14.27 19.32
C ASP A 179 4.40 -12.99 19.60
N LEU A 180 3.41 -12.74 18.76
CA LEU A 180 2.49 -11.61 18.88
C LEU A 180 1.63 -11.72 20.16
N ASN A 181 1.29 -10.58 20.77
CA ASN A 181 0.36 -10.49 21.90
C ASN A 181 0.67 -11.50 23.02
N THR A 182 1.96 -11.73 23.29
CA THR A 182 2.44 -12.75 24.22
C THR A 182 3.17 -12.13 25.38
N VAL A 183 2.87 -12.60 26.59
CA VAL A 183 3.61 -12.20 27.78
C VAL A 183 4.93 -12.97 27.84
N TYR A 184 6.02 -12.23 27.95
CA TYR A 184 7.35 -12.76 28.14
C TYR A 184 7.92 -12.33 29.49
N TYR A 185 8.70 -13.21 30.07
CA TYR A 185 9.49 -12.99 31.28
C TYR A 185 10.96 -13.01 30.88
N VAL A 186 11.75 -12.07 31.39
CA VAL A 186 13.16 -11.92 31.05
C VAL A 186 14.00 -11.74 32.31
N ARG A 187 15.19 -12.32 32.35
CA ARG A 187 16.17 -12.15 33.38
C ARG A 187 17.55 -11.97 32.77
N ALA A 188 18.31 -11.04 33.32
CA ALA A 188 19.75 -11.01 33.09
C ALA A 188 20.39 -12.20 33.78
N TYR A 189 21.44 -12.74 33.22
CA TYR A 189 22.22 -13.82 33.84
C TYR A 189 23.73 -13.59 33.69
N VAL A 190 24.48 -14.23 34.54
CA VAL A 190 25.93 -14.33 34.48
C VAL A 190 26.36 -15.73 34.87
N VAL A 191 27.28 -16.31 34.12
CA VAL A 191 27.92 -17.61 34.41
C VAL A 191 29.32 -17.36 34.93
N THR A 192 29.62 -17.95 36.07
CA THR A 192 30.96 -17.98 36.65
C THR A 192 31.41 -19.43 36.85
N ALA A 193 32.62 -19.65 37.37
CA ALA A 193 33.08 -20.98 37.72
C ALA A 193 32.23 -21.63 38.84
N ASP A 194 31.57 -20.81 39.66
CA ASP A 194 30.77 -21.25 40.84
C ASP A 194 29.32 -21.52 40.49
N GLY A 195 28.85 -21.09 39.29
CA GLY A 195 27.48 -21.31 38.83
C GLY A 195 26.90 -20.15 38.06
N THR A 196 25.58 -20.22 37.81
CA THR A 196 24.82 -19.21 37.12
C THR A 196 23.99 -18.38 38.10
N TYR A 197 24.16 -17.07 38.02
CA TYR A 197 23.42 -16.09 38.82
C TYR A 197 22.45 -15.34 37.94
N TYR A 198 21.26 -15.05 38.46
CA TYR A 198 20.19 -14.38 37.70
C TYR A 198 19.78 -13.08 38.39
N GLY A 199 19.48 -12.07 37.61
CA GLY A 199 18.83 -10.86 38.05
C GLY A 199 17.35 -11.08 38.38
N GLU A 200 16.71 -10.04 38.89
CA GLU A 200 15.27 -10.05 39.12
C GLU A 200 14.52 -10.26 37.81
N GLU A 201 13.37 -10.94 37.88
CA GLU A 201 12.50 -11.16 36.76
C GLU A 201 11.78 -9.86 36.39
N LYS A 202 11.75 -9.54 35.09
CA LYS A 202 10.92 -8.52 34.48
C LYS A 202 9.96 -9.19 33.52
N SER A 203 8.81 -8.56 33.29
CA SER A 203 7.83 -9.06 32.29
C SER A 203 7.35 -7.95 31.37
N PHE A 204 7.04 -8.31 30.15
CA PHE A 204 6.45 -7.42 29.16
C PHE A 204 5.49 -8.20 28.28
N THR A 205 4.64 -7.48 27.54
CA THR A 205 3.76 -8.09 26.54
C THR A 205 4.12 -7.52 25.18
N THR A 206 4.37 -8.37 24.20
CA THR A 206 4.54 -7.97 22.80
C THR A 206 3.25 -7.37 22.27
N ARG A 207 3.36 -6.48 21.29
CA ARG A 207 2.19 -5.88 20.64
C ARG A 207 1.46 -6.93 19.79
N ASP A 208 0.20 -6.67 19.47
CA ASP A 208 -0.66 -7.63 18.77
C ASP A 208 -0.45 -7.70 17.25
N GLY A 209 0.37 -6.82 16.68
CA GLY A 209 0.62 -6.75 15.25
C GLY A 209 -0.50 -6.10 14.45
N ILE A 210 -1.56 -5.60 15.09
CA ILE A 210 -2.73 -5.04 14.42
C ILE A 210 -2.60 -3.52 14.32
N PRO A 211 -2.43 -2.97 13.10
CA PRO A 211 -2.35 -1.53 12.92
C PRO A 211 -3.73 -0.87 13.08
N THR A 212 -3.73 0.44 13.34
CA THR A 212 -4.97 1.23 13.45
C THR A 212 -5.00 2.33 12.41
N VAL A 213 -6.09 2.39 11.63
CA VAL A 213 -6.34 3.41 10.62
C VAL A 213 -7.75 3.98 10.76
N ILE A 214 -7.88 5.27 10.50
CA ILE A 214 -9.16 6.00 10.55
C ILE A 214 -9.42 6.61 9.18
N THR A 215 -10.65 6.49 8.70
CA THR A 215 -11.15 7.29 7.57
C THR A 215 -11.69 8.59 8.14
N ASP A 216 -10.99 9.71 7.90
CA ASP A 216 -11.26 10.98 8.56
C ASP A 216 -12.40 11.75 7.91
N SER A 217 -12.30 12.03 6.61
CA SER A 217 -13.27 12.84 5.88
C SER A 217 -13.18 12.64 4.37
N ILE A 218 -14.24 13.06 3.68
CA ILE A 218 -14.32 13.13 2.23
C ILE A 218 -14.64 14.58 1.85
N THR A 219 -13.86 15.15 0.94
CA THR A 219 -14.00 16.54 0.47
C THR A 219 -13.83 16.61 -1.04
N ASN A 220 -13.92 17.83 -1.61
CA ASN A 220 -13.75 18.08 -3.04
C ASN A 220 -14.61 17.14 -3.90
N ILE A 221 -15.83 16.85 -3.42
CA ILE A 221 -16.78 16.03 -4.16
C ILE A 221 -17.20 16.79 -5.40
N SER A 222 -17.09 16.14 -6.54
CA SER A 222 -17.58 16.63 -7.84
C SER A 222 -18.31 15.49 -8.56
N ARG A 223 -18.62 15.70 -9.83
CA ARG A 223 -19.29 14.68 -10.66
C ARG A 223 -18.48 13.38 -10.81
N PHE A 224 -17.15 13.48 -10.88
CA PHE A 224 -16.27 12.37 -11.27
C PHE A 224 -15.12 12.12 -10.31
N ARG A 225 -15.03 12.88 -9.23
CA ARG A 225 -13.94 12.77 -8.26
C ARG A 225 -14.36 13.15 -6.84
N ALA A 226 -13.61 12.66 -5.88
CA ALA A 226 -13.66 13.11 -4.49
C ALA A 226 -12.28 12.87 -3.83
N THR A 227 -11.95 13.62 -2.79
CA THR A 227 -10.71 13.45 -2.03
C THR A 227 -11.04 12.83 -0.68
N CYS A 228 -10.43 11.69 -0.35
CA CYS A 228 -10.56 11.04 0.95
C CYS A 228 -9.30 11.27 1.78
N TYR A 229 -9.48 11.65 3.05
CA TYR A 229 -8.43 11.81 4.05
C TYR A 229 -8.46 10.66 5.04
N GLY A 230 -7.28 10.23 5.49
CA GLY A 230 -7.14 9.20 6.48
C GLY A 230 -5.89 9.36 7.34
N THR A 231 -5.88 8.67 8.47
CA THR A 231 -4.77 8.71 9.42
C THR A 231 -4.44 7.31 9.92
N VAL A 232 -3.18 6.89 9.76
CA VAL A 232 -2.64 5.70 10.44
C VAL A 232 -2.08 6.15 11.78
N THR A 233 -2.72 5.75 12.87
CA THR A 233 -2.38 6.18 14.24
C THR A 233 -1.43 5.23 14.93
N ASP A 234 -1.41 3.96 14.53
CA ASP A 234 -0.61 2.91 15.15
C ASP A 234 -0.24 1.84 14.10
N ASP A 235 1.01 1.34 14.15
CA ASP A 235 1.49 0.27 13.27
C ASP A 235 1.27 -1.14 13.83
N GLY A 236 0.79 -1.26 15.09
CA GLY A 236 0.64 -2.53 15.79
C GLY A 236 1.96 -3.13 16.25
N GLY A 237 3.08 -2.42 16.13
CA GLY A 237 4.43 -2.92 16.41
C GLY A 237 5.05 -3.69 15.24
N LEU A 238 4.50 -3.56 14.02
CA LEU A 238 5.05 -4.06 12.77
C LEU A 238 5.06 -2.96 11.72
N ASN A 239 6.13 -2.84 10.97
CA ASN A 239 6.26 -1.82 9.94
C ASN A 239 5.09 -1.87 8.95
N VAL A 240 4.46 -0.74 8.70
CA VAL A 240 3.47 -0.57 7.65
C VAL A 240 4.15 -0.76 6.30
N THR A 241 3.60 -1.62 5.45
CA THR A 241 4.09 -1.89 4.10
C THR A 241 3.35 -1.08 3.06
N THR A 242 2.03 -0.91 3.21
CA THR A 242 1.20 -0.09 2.33
C THR A 242 0.03 0.51 3.09
N ARG A 243 -0.46 1.66 2.61
CA ARG A 243 -1.70 2.29 3.04
C ARG A 243 -2.40 2.93 1.85
N GLY A 244 -3.67 3.25 1.99
CA GLY A 244 -4.43 3.89 0.94
C GLY A 244 -5.91 4.02 1.24
N VAL A 245 -6.68 4.23 0.18
CA VAL A 245 -8.13 4.34 0.20
C VAL A 245 -8.71 3.29 -0.74
N CYS A 246 -9.78 2.63 -0.35
CA CYS A 246 -10.59 1.78 -1.22
C CYS A 246 -12.03 2.29 -1.27
N TRP A 247 -12.67 2.16 -2.44
CA TRP A 247 -14.05 2.64 -2.65
C TRP A 247 -14.83 1.73 -3.61
N SER A 248 -16.13 1.69 -3.43
CA SER A 248 -17.07 0.90 -4.22
C SER A 248 -18.47 1.51 -4.15
N THR A 249 -19.34 1.13 -5.04
CA THR A 249 -20.80 1.39 -4.91
C THR A 249 -21.49 0.44 -3.95
N ASN A 250 -20.80 -0.58 -3.47
CA ASN A 250 -21.25 -1.50 -2.44
C ASN A 250 -20.62 -1.17 -1.10
N HIS A 251 -21.33 -1.51 -0.02
CA HIS A 251 -20.84 -1.38 1.35
C HIS A 251 -19.58 -2.20 1.62
N ASN A 252 -18.76 -1.72 2.54
CA ASN A 252 -17.53 -2.36 3.01
C ASN A 252 -16.51 -2.62 1.91
N PRO A 253 -16.08 -1.60 1.14
CA PRO A 253 -15.06 -1.75 0.11
C PRO A 253 -13.76 -2.32 0.68
N THR A 254 -13.07 -3.10 -0.14
CA THR A 254 -11.82 -3.79 0.19
C THR A 254 -10.79 -3.62 -0.93
N LEU A 255 -9.61 -4.21 -0.80
CA LEU A 255 -8.61 -4.24 -1.87
C LEU A 255 -9.01 -5.05 -3.12
N ASN A 256 -10.20 -5.66 -3.13
CA ASN A 256 -10.78 -6.27 -4.33
C ASN A 256 -11.60 -5.27 -5.16
N ASP A 257 -11.88 -4.09 -4.63
CA ASP A 257 -12.58 -2.99 -5.29
C ASP A 257 -11.56 -1.97 -5.84
N ASN A 258 -12.01 -0.75 -6.16
CA ASN A 258 -11.07 0.31 -6.52
C ASN A 258 -10.24 0.73 -5.31
N TYR A 259 -8.94 0.94 -5.48
CA TYR A 259 -8.07 1.37 -4.40
C TYR A 259 -6.86 2.16 -4.88
N THR A 260 -6.27 2.91 -3.96
CA THR A 260 -4.98 3.60 -4.12
C THR A 260 -3.90 2.94 -3.26
N VAL A 261 -2.63 3.20 -3.55
CA VAL A 261 -1.49 2.66 -2.80
C VAL A 261 -0.47 3.76 -2.49
N ASP A 262 -0.02 3.79 -1.24
CA ASP A 262 1.14 4.55 -0.78
C ASP A 262 2.01 3.66 0.12
N ASN A 263 3.32 3.79 0.02
CA ASN A 263 4.31 3.03 0.80
C ASN A 263 4.85 3.82 2.01
N LEU A 264 4.17 4.86 2.44
CA LEU A 264 4.51 5.61 3.65
C LEU A 264 3.95 4.92 4.89
N SER A 265 4.53 5.22 6.07
CA SER A 265 4.19 4.57 7.34
C SER A 265 3.05 5.31 8.07
N LEU A 266 3.29 5.75 9.31
CA LEU A 266 2.32 6.42 10.18
C LEU A 266 1.96 7.84 9.69
N GLY A 267 0.85 8.37 10.20
CA GLY A 267 0.43 9.76 10.02
C GLY A 267 -0.69 9.94 9.00
N ASN A 268 -0.99 11.21 8.73
CA ASN A 268 -2.05 11.62 7.85
C ASN A 268 -1.70 11.39 6.38
N PHE A 269 -2.71 11.11 5.58
CA PHE A 269 -2.59 10.97 4.13
C PHE A 269 -3.92 11.33 3.46
N PHE A 270 -3.87 11.54 2.16
CA PHE A 270 -5.08 11.72 1.35
C PHE A 270 -4.87 11.16 -0.04
N PHE A 271 -5.97 10.80 -0.69
CA PHE A 271 -5.99 10.37 -2.08
C PHE A 271 -7.21 10.90 -2.81
N ASP A 272 -7.01 11.24 -4.07
CA ASP A 272 -8.09 11.53 -4.98
C ASP A 272 -8.64 10.23 -5.58
N MET A 273 -9.93 10.03 -5.41
CA MET A 273 -10.71 9.03 -6.12
C MET A 273 -11.19 9.67 -7.42
N THR A 274 -10.86 9.10 -8.55
CA THR A 274 -11.17 9.63 -9.88
C THR A 274 -11.97 8.61 -10.70
N ARG A 275 -12.56 9.04 -11.82
CA ARG A 275 -13.39 8.22 -12.67
C ARG A 275 -14.61 7.66 -11.95
N LEU A 276 -15.20 8.46 -11.10
CA LEU A 276 -16.44 8.13 -10.42
C LEU A 276 -17.62 8.38 -11.36
N TYR A 277 -18.71 7.69 -11.15
CA TYR A 277 -19.95 7.93 -11.87
C TYR A 277 -20.73 9.08 -11.24
N ILE A 278 -21.43 9.84 -12.05
CA ILE A 278 -22.28 10.95 -11.61
C ILE A 278 -23.46 10.45 -10.79
N ASN A 279 -23.98 11.32 -9.90
CA ASN A 279 -25.17 11.07 -9.08
C ASN A 279 -25.16 9.66 -8.44
N THR A 280 -23.98 9.19 -8.06
CA THR A 280 -23.75 7.83 -7.59
C THR A 280 -23.28 7.85 -6.14
N THR A 281 -23.87 7.00 -5.31
CA THR A 281 -23.41 6.79 -3.94
C THR A 281 -22.20 5.89 -3.91
N TYR A 282 -21.13 6.36 -3.29
CA TYR A 282 -19.92 5.59 -3.02
C TYR A 282 -19.71 5.41 -1.53
N TYR A 283 -19.19 4.23 -1.17
CA TYR A 283 -18.71 3.89 0.15
C TYR A 283 -17.19 3.84 0.11
N VAL A 284 -16.54 4.38 1.13
CA VAL A 284 -15.10 4.61 1.16
C VAL A 284 -14.53 4.16 2.49
N ARG A 285 -13.39 3.48 2.47
CA ARG A 285 -12.62 3.13 3.65
C ARG A 285 -11.14 3.36 3.39
N THR A 286 -10.43 3.88 4.35
CA THR A 286 -8.98 3.81 4.35
C THR A 286 -8.52 2.40 4.71
N TYR A 287 -7.32 2.03 4.32
CA TYR A 287 -6.71 0.76 4.72
C TYR A 287 -5.24 0.95 5.06
N VAL A 288 -4.72 0.04 5.88
CA VAL A 288 -3.31 -0.10 6.20
C VAL A 288 -2.94 -1.57 6.22
N THR A 289 -1.78 -1.91 5.66
CA THR A 289 -1.25 -3.28 5.58
C THR A 289 0.13 -3.33 6.19
N ASN A 290 0.41 -4.35 6.97
CA ASN A 290 1.73 -4.75 7.40
C ASN A 290 1.99 -6.23 7.06
N SER A 291 3.08 -6.82 7.54
CA SER A 291 3.42 -8.22 7.26
C SER A 291 2.45 -9.25 7.88
N TYR A 292 1.61 -8.83 8.82
CA TYR A 292 0.67 -9.69 9.53
C TYR A 292 -0.75 -9.61 8.96
N THR A 293 -1.26 -8.39 8.71
CA THR A 293 -2.67 -8.21 8.32
C THR A 293 -2.91 -6.92 7.54
N THR A 294 -4.08 -6.84 6.90
CA THR A 294 -4.68 -5.60 6.38
C THR A 294 -5.86 -5.21 7.26
N VAL A 295 -5.87 -3.97 7.73
CA VAL A 295 -6.96 -3.39 8.52
C VAL A 295 -7.60 -2.26 7.75
N TYR A 296 -8.91 -2.14 7.85
CA TYR A 296 -9.71 -1.09 7.21
C TYR A 296 -10.25 -0.13 8.26
N GLY A 297 -10.27 1.16 7.93
CA GLY A 297 -10.89 2.21 8.73
C GLY A 297 -12.43 2.10 8.75
N ASN A 298 -13.06 3.02 9.47
CA ASN A 298 -14.51 3.19 9.43
C ASN A 298 -14.98 3.51 8.01
N GLU A 299 -16.18 3.05 7.65
CA GLU A 299 -16.80 3.38 6.37
C GLU A 299 -17.41 4.78 6.43
N LEU A 300 -17.13 5.57 5.41
CA LEU A 300 -17.84 6.81 5.07
C LEU A 300 -18.55 6.63 3.73
N SER A 301 -19.54 7.49 3.47
CA SER A 301 -20.22 7.52 2.18
C SER A 301 -20.40 8.94 1.69
N PHE A 302 -20.46 9.10 0.38
CA PHE A 302 -20.80 10.35 -0.28
C PHE A 302 -21.58 10.06 -1.57
N VAL A 303 -22.19 11.11 -2.13
CA VAL A 303 -22.83 11.05 -3.44
C VAL A 303 -22.09 12.03 -4.33
N THR A 304 -21.70 11.59 -5.52
CA THR A 304 -21.14 12.48 -6.53
C THR A 304 -22.20 13.45 -7.03
N ASP A 305 -21.77 14.63 -7.48
CA ASP A 305 -22.68 15.67 -7.97
C ASP A 305 -23.50 15.16 -9.18
N GLU A 306 -24.70 15.71 -9.32
CA GLU A 306 -25.54 15.45 -10.48
C GLU A 306 -24.91 16.08 -11.75
N SER A 307 -25.31 15.56 -12.92
CA SER A 307 -24.99 16.21 -14.18
C SER A 307 -25.42 17.68 -14.16
N VAL A 308 -24.47 18.58 -14.42
CA VAL A 308 -24.80 19.99 -14.69
C VAL A 308 -25.16 20.21 -16.15
N GLY A 309 -25.67 19.17 -16.81
CA GLY A 309 -26.21 19.34 -18.15
C GLY A 309 -27.00 20.62 -18.20
N ASN A 310 -26.70 21.49 -19.17
CA ASN A 310 -27.38 22.78 -19.34
C ASN A 310 -28.91 22.65 -19.48
N GLY A 311 -29.45 21.43 -19.39
CA GLY A 311 -30.88 21.14 -19.44
C GLY A 311 -31.58 21.67 -20.71
N ASN A 312 -30.81 22.26 -21.63
CA ASN A 312 -31.29 23.01 -22.79
C ASN A 312 -30.94 22.31 -24.11
N ALA A 313 -30.24 21.16 -24.07
CA ALA A 313 -30.01 20.40 -25.30
C ALA A 313 -31.34 19.88 -25.84
N PRO A 314 -31.62 20.09 -27.11
CA PRO A 314 -32.86 19.61 -27.73
C PRO A 314 -32.88 18.08 -27.83
N VAL A 315 -34.07 17.55 -28.08
CA VAL A 315 -34.26 16.11 -28.33
C VAL A 315 -33.33 15.63 -29.44
N GLY A 316 -32.58 14.58 -29.17
CA GLY A 316 -31.60 13.99 -30.08
C GLY A 316 -30.23 14.69 -30.13
N ALA A 317 -30.01 15.68 -29.28
CA ALA A 317 -28.72 16.38 -29.18
C ALA A 317 -27.93 15.96 -27.95
N ILE A 318 -26.61 15.95 -28.07
CA ILE A 318 -25.66 15.80 -26.98
C ILE A 318 -25.63 17.11 -26.17
N ASN A 319 -25.47 17.02 -24.87
CA ASN A 319 -25.52 18.15 -23.95
C ASN A 319 -24.19 18.94 -23.85
N GLY A 320 -23.46 19.08 -24.95
CA GLY A 320 -22.24 19.86 -25.06
C GLY A 320 -22.37 21.02 -26.04
N LEU A 321 -21.84 22.18 -25.70
CA LEU A 321 -21.78 23.36 -26.56
C LEU A 321 -20.43 23.49 -27.24
N PHE A 322 -20.46 23.73 -28.54
CA PHE A 322 -19.28 23.85 -29.39
C PHE A 322 -19.32 25.17 -30.18
N SER A 323 -18.35 26.03 -29.93
CA SER A 323 -18.20 27.25 -30.70
C SER A 323 -17.84 26.95 -32.16
N VAL A 324 -18.60 27.48 -33.10
CA VAL A 324 -18.41 27.39 -34.53
C VAL A 324 -17.96 28.72 -35.15
N SER A 325 -18.01 29.78 -34.36
CA SER A 325 -17.45 31.12 -34.61
C SER A 325 -17.32 31.86 -33.30
N ASP A 326 -16.76 33.09 -33.31
CA ASP A 326 -16.60 33.92 -32.12
C ASP A 326 -17.91 34.19 -31.35
N ASN A 327 -19.06 34.11 -32.04
CA ASN A 327 -20.36 34.47 -31.46
C ASN A 327 -21.44 33.40 -31.65
N GLN A 328 -21.07 32.20 -32.07
CA GLN A 328 -22.03 31.17 -32.40
C GLN A 328 -21.61 29.81 -31.86
N GLN A 329 -22.52 29.15 -31.18
CA GLN A 329 -22.35 27.79 -30.65
C GLN A 329 -23.42 26.85 -31.18
N VAL A 330 -23.14 25.57 -31.18
CA VAL A 330 -24.02 24.50 -31.66
C VAL A 330 -24.01 23.32 -30.69
N TYR A 331 -25.07 22.51 -30.78
CA TYR A 331 -25.10 21.15 -30.24
C TYR A 331 -24.92 20.15 -31.36
N PHE A 332 -24.30 19.01 -31.10
CA PHE A 332 -24.21 17.88 -32.04
C PHE A 332 -25.34 16.87 -31.79
N SER A 333 -25.66 16.07 -32.82
CA SER A 333 -26.59 14.94 -32.70
C SER A 333 -26.01 13.86 -31.79
N GLN A 334 -26.91 13.07 -31.20
CA GLN A 334 -26.55 11.96 -30.30
C GLN A 334 -25.83 10.79 -30.98
N GLY A 335 -25.82 10.73 -32.30
CA GLY A 335 -25.14 9.71 -33.11
C GLY A 335 -25.19 10.01 -34.59
N ASN A 336 -24.64 9.10 -35.41
CA ASN A 336 -24.65 9.18 -36.85
C ASN A 336 -26.08 9.23 -37.38
N LEU A 337 -26.31 10.05 -38.43
CA LEU A 337 -27.57 10.06 -39.15
C LEU A 337 -27.72 8.76 -39.95
N GLN A 338 -28.88 8.12 -39.80
CA GLN A 338 -29.22 6.87 -40.45
C GLN A 338 -30.52 6.99 -41.24
N TYR A 339 -30.62 6.29 -42.36
CA TYR A 339 -31.78 6.24 -43.22
C TYR A 339 -32.19 4.82 -43.56
N GLN A 340 -33.48 4.51 -43.52
CA GLN A 340 -34.06 3.25 -43.97
C GLN A 340 -34.93 3.49 -45.21
N ALA A 341 -34.52 2.92 -46.34
CA ALA A 341 -35.14 3.19 -47.64
C ALA A 341 -36.58 2.62 -47.75
N SER A 342 -36.83 1.41 -47.24
CA SER A 342 -38.13 0.75 -47.33
C SER A 342 -39.26 1.51 -46.62
N THR A 343 -38.93 2.26 -45.56
CA THR A 343 -39.89 2.99 -44.73
C THR A 343 -39.80 4.52 -44.89
N ASN A 344 -38.77 5.00 -45.58
CA ASN A 344 -38.42 6.43 -45.69
C ASN A 344 -38.25 7.10 -44.32
N ILE A 345 -37.60 6.39 -43.37
CA ILE A 345 -37.39 6.88 -42.01
C ILE A 345 -35.94 7.32 -41.79
N TRP A 346 -35.79 8.49 -41.16
CA TRP A 346 -34.53 9.02 -40.70
C TRP A 346 -34.46 8.95 -39.18
N ARG A 347 -33.28 8.55 -38.66
CA ARG A 347 -32.97 8.56 -37.20
C ARG A 347 -31.51 8.88 -36.94
N PHE A 348 -31.17 9.19 -35.70
CA PHE A 348 -29.81 9.10 -35.23
C PHE A 348 -29.54 7.69 -34.69
N ALA A 349 -28.31 7.20 -34.83
CA ALA A 349 -27.84 5.98 -34.21
C ALA A 349 -28.03 6.05 -32.69
N GLU A 350 -28.18 4.89 -32.04
CA GLU A 350 -28.37 4.84 -30.60
C GLU A 350 -27.10 5.24 -29.87
N ASN A 351 -25.94 4.75 -30.32
CA ASN A 351 -24.64 5.08 -29.74
C ASN A 351 -23.82 5.89 -30.72
N GLN A 352 -22.95 6.74 -30.21
CA GLN A 352 -22.10 7.59 -31.05
C GLN A 352 -21.04 6.79 -31.81
N TRP A 353 -20.66 5.60 -31.35
CA TRP A 353 -19.74 4.71 -32.06
C TRP A 353 -20.41 3.79 -33.07
N ASP A 354 -21.73 3.81 -33.17
CA ASP A 354 -22.44 3.00 -34.16
C ASP A 354 -22.22 3.52 -35.58
N TYR A 355 -21.83 2.64 -36.50
CA TYR A 355 -21.74 2.86 -37.92
C TYR A 355 -22.11 1.59 -38.69
N ILE A 356 -22.69 1.73 -39.88
CA ILE A 356 -23.29 0.62 -40.65
C ILE A 356 -22.24 -0.22 -41.39
N GLY A 357 -21.09 0.35 -41.74
CA GLY A 357 -20.02 -0.36 -42.44
C GLY A 357 -20.41 -0.87 -43.83
N GLU A 358 -20.13 -2.12 -44.17
CA GLU A 358 -20.29 -2.71 -45.48
C GLU A 358 -21.75 -2.71 -46.02
N ASP A 359 -22.72 -2.79 -45.11
CA ASP A 359 -24.16 -2.77 -45.48
C ASP A 359 -24.59 -1.46 -46.13
N ASN A 360 -23.78 -0.39 -46.02
CA ASN A 360 -23.96 0.84 -46.79
C ASN A 360 -23.89 0.65 -48.32
N GLY A 361 -23.42 -0.49 -48.81
CA GLY A 361 -23.49 -0.89 -50.20
C GLY A 361 -24.92 -1.10 -50.74
N ASN A 362 -25.90 -1.27 -49.85
CA ASN A 362 -27.30 -1.50 -50.20
C ASN A 362 -28.01 -0.18 -50.51
N THR A 363 -28.19 0.12 -51.78
CA THR A 363 -28.82 1.35 -52.27
C THR A 363 -30.22 1.13 -52.85
N SER A 364 -30.81 -0.04 -52.67
CA SER A 364 -32.17 -0.34 -53.11
C SER A 364 -33.20 0.53 -52.36
N PRO A 365 -34.17 1.13 -53.05
CA PRO A 365 -35.25 1.88 -52.42
C PRO A 365 -36.18 1.02 -51.54
N THR A 366 -36.03 -0.29 -51.58
CA THR A 366 -36.78 -1.25 -50.75
C THR A 366 -35.91 -1.94 -49.70
N TYR A 367 -34.68 -1.45 -49.47
CA TYR A 367 -33.80 -2.00 -48.47
C TYR A 367 -34.33 -1.78 -47.04
N ASP A 368 -34.50 -2.84 -46.27
CA ASP A 368 -35.06 -2.80 -44.95
C ASP A 368 -34.01 -2.49 -43.84
N GLY A 369 -32.73 -2.54 -44.18
CA GLY A 369 -31.63 -2.15 -43.26
C GLY A 369 -31.43 -0.64 -43.26
N TRP A 370 -30.51 -0.21 -42.37
CA TRP A 370 -30.09 1.18 -42.26
C TRP A 370 -28.87 1.45 -43.12
N ILE A 371 -28.75 2.70 -43.62
CA ILE A 371 -27.53 3.25 -44.24
C ILE A 371 -27.15 4.56 -43.53
N ASP A 372 -25.87 4.87 -43.40
CA ASP A 372 -25.33 6.09 -42.80
C ASP A 372 -24.24 6.79 -43.67
N LEU A 373 -23.86 6.20 -44.78
CA LEU A 373 -22.96 6.80 -45.76
C LEU A 373 -23.76 7.38 -46.93
N PHE A 374 -23.83 8.69 -47.05
CA PHE A 374 -24.60 9.42 -48.03
C PHE A 374 -23.72 10.09 -49.09
N SER A 375 -24.24 10.32 -50.32
CA SER A 375 -23.61 11.21 -51.25
C SER A 375 -23.86 12.66 -50.89
N TRP A 376 -22.94 13.57 -51.24
CA TRP A 376 -23.05 14.98 -50.94
C TRP A 376 -24.37 15.59 -51.43
N GLY A 377 -25.10 16.24 -50.55
CA GLY A 377 -26.37 16.89 -50.86
C GLY A 377 -27.52 15.96 -51.24
N SER A 378 -27.46 14.69 -50.84
CA SER A 378 -28.48 13.68 -51.16
C SER A 378 -29.70 13.68 -50.22
N GLY A 379 -29.99 14.78 -49.52
CA GLY A 379 -31.11 14.85 -48.60
C GLY A 379 -32.48 14.55 -49.19
N ALA A 380 -32.68 14.81 -50.49
CA ALA A 380 -33.92 14.49 -51.22
C ALA A 380 -33.95 13.07 -51.79
N ASP A 381 -32.79 12.42 -52.01
CA ASP A 381 -32.65 11.06 -52.50
C ASP A 381 -31.40 10.39 -51.87
N PRO A 382 -31.53 9.86 -50.64
CA PRO A 382 -30.41 9.32 -49.87
C PRO A 382 -29.73 8.09 -50.48
N THR A 383 -30.42 7.39 -51.36
CA THR A 383 -29.89 6.21 -52.06
C THR A 383 -29.10 6.57 -53.30
N ASN A 384 -29.18 7.82 -53.77
CA ASN A 384 -28.49 8.29 -54.96
C ASN A 384 -26.98 8.47 -54.70
N GLN A 385 -26.16 7.92 -55.57
CA GLN A 385 -24.69 7.98 -55.52
C GLN A 385 -24.07 8.98 -56.50
N SER A 386 -24.88 9.76 -57.23
CA SER A 386 -24.38 10.73 -58.20
C SER A 386 -23.64 11.89 -57.51
N THR A 387 -22.45 12.22 -58.00
CA THR A 387 -21.65 13.36 -57.53
C THR A 387 -22.08 14.70 -58.17
N ASN A 388 -23.01 14.69 -59.13
CA ASN A 388 -23.47 15.88 -59.85
C ASN A 388 -24.84 16.41 -59.38
N GLN A 389 -25.09 16.38 -58.09
CA GLN A 389 -26.35 16.83 -57.53
C GLN A 389 -26.30 18.30 -57.08
N THR A 390 -27.49 18.96 -57.12
CA THR A 390 -27.70 20.20 -56.37
C THR A 390 -27.72 19.82 -54.88
N TYR A 391 -27.00 20.55 -54.06
CA TYR A 391 -26.96 20.30 -52.64
C TYR A 391 -28.37 20.40 -52.03
N ASN A 392 -28.86 19.30 -51.47
CA ASN A 392 -30.06 19.24 -50.64
C ASN A 392 -29.65 18.82 -49.24
N GLU A 393 -29.96 19.68 -48.29
CA GLU A 393 -29.70 19.45 -46.86
C GLU A 393 -30.46 18.22 -46.36
N TRP A 394 -29.81 17.33 -45.62
CA TRP A 394 -30.48 16.15 -45.03
C TRP A 394 -31.43 16.52 -43.91
N GLY A 395 -31.15 17.59 -43.17
CA GLY A 395 -31.98 18.10 -42.08
C GLY A 395 -33.31 18.67 -42.48
N VAL A 396 -33.63 18.76 -43.79
CA VAL A 396 -34.98 19.06 -44.26
C VAL A 396 -35.97 17.92 -43.97
N ASN A 397 -35.47 16.72 -43.70
CA ASN A 397 -36.26 15.57 -43.34
C ASN A 397 -36.55 15.54 -41.85
N PRO A 398 -37.72 15.06 -41.39
CA PRO A 398 -37.98 14.81 -39.99
C PRO A 398 -37.14 13.62 -39.50
N ILE A 399 -36.43 13.79 -38.38
CA ILE A 399 -35.61 12.76 -37.76
C ILE A 399 -36.34 12.29 -36.51
N ILE A 400 -36.77 11.01 -36.47
CA ILE A 400 -37.75 10.54 -35.46
C ILE A 400 -37.27 10.67 -34.02
N ASN A 401 -35.99 10.48 -33.74
CA ASN A 401 -35.37 10.67 -32.44
C ASN A 401 -34.57 11.98 -32.32
N GLY A 402 -34.74 12.90 -33.27
CA GLY A 402 -34.15 14.25 -33.30
C GLY A 402 -35.19 15.37 -33.25
N GLY A 403 -36.25 15.19 -32.48
CA GLY A 403 -37.34 16.17 -32.38
C GLY A 403 -38.44 16.01 -33.43
N ASN A 404 -38.21 15.20 -34.46
CA ASN A 404 -39.19 14.88 -35.52
C ASN A 404 -39.76 16.12 -36.25
N GLN A 405 -38.94 17.16 -36.40
CA GLN A 405 -39.32 18.43 -37.07
C GLN A 405 -38.44 18.61 -38.32
N GLU A 406 -39.07 19.03 -39.43
CA GLU A 406 -38.35 19.39 -40.66
C GLU A 406 -37.52 20.67 -40.45
N GLY A 407 -36.27 20.64 -40.92
CA GLY A 407 -35.39 21.81 -40.93
C GLY A 407 -34.78 22.21 -39.60
N GLU A 408 -34.94 21.38 -38.54
CA GLU A 408 -34.30 21.60 -37.24
C GLU A 408 -32.77 21.39 -37.30
N TRP A 409 -32.34 20.45 -38.14
CA TRP A 409 -30.95 20.04 -38.23
C TRP A 409 -30.28 20.53 -39.50
N ARG A 410 -28.97 20.83 -39.44
CA ARG A 410 -28.18 21.29 -40.58
C ARG A 410 -26.76 20.74 -40.58
N THR A 411 -26.07 20.79 -41.70
CA THR A 411 -24.65 20.44 -41.82
C THR A 411 -23.74 21.64 -41.54
N LEU A 412 -22.58 21.40 -40.89
CA LEU A 412 -21.53 22.41 -40.71
C LEU A 412 -20.92 22.86 -42.04
N SER A 413 -20.54 24.12 -42.14
CA SER A 413 -19.83 24.64 -43.31
C SER A 413 -18.31 24.40 -43.21
N ALA A 414 -17.68 24.21 -44.38
CA ALA A 414 -16.23 24.14 -44.51
C ALA A 414 -15.64 25.32 -45.30
N ASN A 415 -16.32 26.44 -45.38
CA ASN A 415 -16.08 27.53 -46.36
C ASN A 415 -14.65 28.05 -46.38
N THR A 416 -14.16 28.33 -47.59
CA THR A 416 -12.78 28.65 -47.98
C THR A 416 -12.44 30.15 -48.03
N GLY A 417 -13.19 31.04 -47.41
CA GLY A 417 -12.92 32.48 -47.40
C GLY A 417 -12.77 33.13 -46.03
N PHE A 418 -13.30 32.50 -45.04
CA PHE A 418 -13.11 32.68 -43.60
C PHE A 418 -13.11 31.29 -43.01
N PRO A 419 -12.53 31.04 -41.84
CA PRO A 419 -12.55 29.71 -41.30
C PRO A 419 -14.01 29.23 -41.23
N GLY A 420 -14.36 28.21 -42.00
CA GLY A 420 -15.64 27.55 -41.93
C GLY A 420 -15.85 26.99 -40.54
N GLU A 421 -17.04 26.60 -40.18
CA GLU A 421 -17.41 26.15 -38.84
C GLU A 421 -16.56 24.93 -38.41
N TRP A 422 -16.31 23.97 -39.31
CA TRP A 422 -15.45 22.83 -39.07
C TRP A 422 -14.00 23.21 -38.73
N PRO A 423 -13.29 23.98 -39.58
CA PRO A 423 -11.96 24.46 -39.23
C PRO A 423 -11.93 25.27 -37.93
N TYR A 424 -13.00 26.00 -37.62
CA TYR A 424 -13.09 26.73 -36.36
C TYR A 424 -13.12 25.78 -35.18
N ILE A 425 -13.98 24.74 -35.18
CA ILE A 425 -14.09 23.73 -34.14
C ILE A 425 -12.74 23.03 -33.88
N LEU A 426 -12.07 22.59 -34.94
CA LEU A 426 -10.88 21.75 -34.81
C LEU A 426 -9.58 22.54 -34.57
N ASN A 427 -9.47 23.75 -35.11
CA ASN A 427 -8.20 24.45 -35.18
C ASN A 427 -8.17 25.79 -34.46
N THR A 428 -9.30 26.48 -34.27
CA THR A 428 -9.35 27.88 -33.89
C THR A 428 -10.00 28.13 -32.54
N ARG A 429 -11.12 27.44 -32.24
CA ARG A 429 -11.88 27.67 -31.00
C ARG A 429 -11.04 27.52 -29.73
N GLN A 430 -11.37 28.30 -28.75
CA GLN A 430 -10.81 28.20 -27.42
C GLN A 430 -11.70 27.28 -26.56
N THR A 431 -11.10 26.32 -25.87
CA THR A 431 -11.74 25.48 -24.88
C THR A 431 -11.13 25.75 -23.52
N LEU A 432 -11.83 25.44 -22.46
CA LEU A 432 -11.33 25.65 -21.08
C LEU A 432 -9.97 24.95 -20.85
N SER A 433 -9.82 23.74 -21.36
CA SER A 433 -8.60 22.93 -21.23
C SER A 433 -7.55 23.17 -22.31
N GLY A 434 -7.86 23.92 -23.36
CA GLY A 434 -7.02 24.03 -24.58
C GLY A 434 -7.05 22.79 -25.47
N ILE A 435 -7.79 21.73 -25.08
CA ILE A 435 -8.01 20.53 -25.85
C ILE A 435 -9.24 20.73 -26.74
N ARG A 436 -9.15 20.40 -28.01
CA ARG A 436 -10.26 20.47 -28.96
C ARG A 436 -10.72 19.07 -29.38
N TYR A 437 -9.76 18.16 -29.59
CA TYR A 437 -10.04 16.79 -29.98
C TYR A 437 -8.89 15.84 -29.64
N ALA A 438 -9.17 14.54 -29.63
CA ALA A 438 -8.18 13.47 -29.54
C ALA A 438 -8.64 12.25 -30.34
N LYS A 439 -7.70 11.49 -30.95
CA LYS A 439 -8.01 10.18 -31.52
C LYS A 439 -8.22 9.15 -30.39
N ALA A 440 -9.22 8.30 -30.59
CA ALA A 440 -9.57 7.27 -29.62
C ALA A 440 -10.13 6.01 -30.27
N GLN A 441 -10.15 4.94 -29.51
CA GLN A 441 -11.05 3.80 -29.69
C GLN A 441 -12.13 3.87 -28.62
N VAL A 442 -13.39 3.97 -29.03
CA VAL A 442 -14.53 3.91 -28.11
C VAL A 442 -15.28 2.62 -28.38
N ASN A 443 -15.45 1.78 -27.37
CA ASN A 443 -16.03 0.44 -27.49
C ASN A 443 -15.39 -0.38 -28.65
N GLY A 444 -14.07 -0.28 -28.82
CA GLY A 444 -13.31 -0.93 -29.89
C GLY A 444 -13.43 -0.28 -31.26
N VAL A 445 -14.22 0.78 -31.43
CA VAL A 445 -14.39 1.53 -32.71
C VAL A 445 -13.41 2.69 -32.77
N ASN A 446 -12.62 2.74 -33.84
CA ASN A 446 -11.70 3.84 -34.10
C ASN A 446 -12.46 5.13 -34.43
N GLY A 447 -12.00 6.26 -33.96
CA GLY A 447 -12.63 7.55 -34.22
C GLY A 447 -11.93 8.74 -33.56
N VAL A 448 -12.66 9.83 -33.44
CA VAL A 448 -12.20 11.07 -32.81
C VAL A 448 -13.17 11.53 -31.76
N VAL A 449 -12.67 11.76 -30.60
CA VAL A 449 -13.39 12.49 -29.54
C VAL A 449 -13.21 13.99 -29.80
N VAL A 450 -14.30 14.73 -29.90
CA VAL A 450 -14.32 16.19 -29.93
C VAL A 450 -14.93 16.66 -28.61
N VAL A 451 -14.18 17.47 -27.85
CA VAL A 451 -14.63 17.92 -26.55
C VAL A 451 -15.39 19.25 -26.61
N PRO A 452 -16.37 19.54 -25.76
CA PRO A 452 -17.07 20.83 -25.73
C PRO A 452 -16.18 21.99 -25.25
N ASP A 453 -16.68 23.22 -25.32
CA ASP A 453 -15.91 24.42 -24.99
C ASP A 453 -15.52 24.48 -23.51
N ASP A 454 -16.34 23.96 -22.63
CA ASP A 454 -16.18 23.92 -21.18
C ASP A 454 -15.53 22.63 -20.65
N TRP A 455 -14.96 21.82 -21.54
CA TRP A 455 -14.24 20.60 -21.15
C TRP A 455 -13.15 20.86 -20.13
N ASP A 456 -13.22 20.18 -19.00
CA ASP A 456 -12.20 20.21 -17.95
C ASP A 456 -11.30 18.96 -18.00
N SER A 457 -10.05 19.14 -18.41
CA SER A 457 -9.07 18.05 -18.50
C SER A 457 -8.58 17.53 -17.15
N SER A 458 -8.93 18.18 -16.05
CA SER A 458 -8.61 17.68 -14.70
C SER A 458 -9.45 16.47 -14.32
N GLU A 459 -10.61 16.32 -14.91
CA GLU A 459 -11.54 15.23 -14.65
C GLU A 459 -11.17 13.95 -15.41
N TYR A 460 -10.68 14.08 -16.65
CA TYR A 460 -10.20 12.96 -17.48
C TYR A 460 -9.06 13.40 -18.39
N SER A 461 -8.00 12.63 -18.45
CA SER A 461 -6.81 12.94 -19.25
C SER A 461 -6.85 12.25 -20.61
N LEU A 462 -6.93 13.03 -21.68
CA LEU A 462 -6.76 12.53 -23.05
C LEU A 462 -5.31 12.69 -23.51
N ASN A 463 -4.77 11.67 -24.17
CA ASN A 463 -3.42 11.64 -24.71
C ASN A 463 -3.38 12.15 -26.15
N ASN A 464 -2.22 12.67 -26.59
CA ASN A 464 -1.98 13.11 -27.96
C ASN A 464 -3.06 14.05 -28.50
N THR A 465 -3.50 14.99 -27.69
CA THR A 465 -4.58 15.93 -28.00
C THR A 465 -4.19 16.94 -29.07
N ASN A 466 -5.17 17.38 -29.86
CA ASN A 466 -4.98 18.31 -30.97
C ASN A 466 -3.94 17.85 -32.04
N TYR A 467 -3.64 16.57 -32.07
CA TYR A 467 -2.66 15.98 -32.99
C TYR A 467 -3.29 14.94 -33.91
N SER A 468 -3.39 15.27 -35.18
CA SER A 468 -4.02 14.43 -36.19
C SER A 468 -3.24 13.15 -36.54
N GLY A 469 -1.93 13.16 -36.39
CA GLY A 469 -1.05 12.00 -36.61
C GLY A 469 -1.04 10.96 -35.49
N ALA A 470 -1.78 11.18 -34.41
CA ALA A 470 -1.86 10.22 -33.29
C ALA A 470 -2.48 8.89 -33.77
N PRO A 471 -2.04 7.74 -33.23
CA PRO A 471 -2.76 6.48 -33.45
C PRO A 471 -4.08 6.48 -32.66
N PHE A 472 -5.04 5.66 -33.06
CA PHE A 472 -6.35 5.60 -32.40
C PHE A 472 -6.27 4.99 -31.00
N ASP A 473 -5.38 4.06 -30.79
CA ASP A 473 -5.13 3.43 -29.50
C ASP A 473 -4.38 4.32 -28.48
N SER A 474 -4.15 5.59 -28.83
CA SER A 474 -3.68 6.60 -27.86
C SER A 474 -4.63 6.79 -26.69
N ASN A 475 -5.93 6.58 -26.92
CA ASN A 475 -6.99 6.63 -25.92
C ASN A 475 -7.94 5.46 -26.17
N ILE A 476 -8.00 4.53 -25.23
CA ILE A 476 -8.93 3.40 -25.26
C ILE A 476 -9.99 3.67 -24.20
N ILE A 477 -11.23 3.79 -24.64
CA ILE A 477 -12.39 4.20 -23.84
C ILE A 477 -13.44 3.09 -23.98
N SER A 478 -13.87 2.52 -22.85
CA SER A 478 -14.96 1.55 -22.83
C SER A 478 -16.30 2.24 -23.10
N ASP A 479 -17.32 1.45 -23.41
CA ASP A 479 -18.73 1.90 -23.48
C ASP A 479 -19.16 2.54 -22.16
N ILE A 480 -18.87 1.90 -21.05
CA ILE A 480 -19.19 2.38 -19.71
C ILE A 480 -18.49 3.73 -19.38
N GLU A 481 -17.20 3.87 -19.74
CA GLU A 481 -16.49 5.15 -19.56
C GLU A 481 -17.07 6.24 -20.48
N TRP A 482 -17.47 5.85 -21.70
CA TRP A 482 -18.09 6.80 -22.63
C TRP A 482 -19.41 7.32 -22.08
N GLU A 483 -20.35 6.44 -21.78
CA GLU A 483 -21.68 6.79 -21.29
C GLU A 483 -21.63 7.60 -19.99
N ASN A 484 -20.82 7.18 -19.03
CA ASN A 484 -20.81 7.79 -17.70
C ASN A 484 -19.89 9.01 -17.56
N PHE A 485 -19.02 9.28 -18.53
CA PHE A 485 -18.12 10.42 -18.46
C PHE A 485 -18.17 11.30 -19.71
N PHE A 486 -17.82 10.77 -20.87
CA PHE A 486 -17.66 11.58 -22.08
C PHE A 486 -18.99 12.11 -22.62
N GLU A 487 -20.03 11.29 -22.66
CA GLU A 487 -21.36 11.69 -23.07
C GLU A 487 -21.98 12.68 -22.09
N GLU A 488 -21.88 12.43 -20.80
CA GLU A 488 -22.36 13.30 -19.74
C GLU A 488 -21.65 14.66 -19.70
N THR A 489 -20.37 14.71 -20.10
CA THR A 489 -19.65 15.98 -20.26
C THR A 489 -19.87 16.63 -21.63
N GLY A 490 -20.73 16.07 -22.45
CA GLY A 490 -21.10 16.63 -23.75
C GLY A 490 -20.07 16.40 -24.84
N CYS A 491 -19.16 15.43 -24.69
CA CYS A 491 -18.21 15.05 -25.73
C CYS A 491 -18.92 14.38 -26.91
N VAL A 492 -18.31 14.52 -28.06
CA VAL A 492 -18.80 13.94 -29.31
C VAL A 492 -17.78 12.92 -29.82
N PHE A 493 -18.23 11.73 -30.18
CA PHE A 493 -17.40 10.74 -30.84
C PHE A 493 -17.77 10.66 -32.33
N LEU A 494 -16.76 10.75 -33.18
CA LEU A 494 -16.86 10.66 -34.63
C LEU A 494 -16.21 9.34 -35.08
N PRO A 495 -16.99 8.25 -35.33
CA PRO A 495 -16.43 6.97 -35.69
C PRO A 495 -15.79 7.01 -37.09
N ALA A 496 -14.77 6.17 -37.32
CA ALA A 496 -14.14 5.98 -38.62
C ALA A 496 -15.05 5.11 -39.52
N GLY A 497 -16.21 5.61 -39.86
CA GLY A 497 -17.25 4.88 -40.63
C GLY A 497 -16.92 4.59 -42.08
N GLY A 498 -15.82 5.15 -42.61
CA GLY A 498 -15.44 5.00 -44.03
C GLY A 498 -16.17 5.96 -44.96
N ARG A 499 -16.16 5.63 -46.24
CA ARG A 499 -16.94 6.31 -47.30
C ARG A 499 -17.58 5.30 -48.25
N ARG A 500 -18.67 5.70 -48.85
CA ARG A 500 -19.32 4.95 -49.94
C ARG A 500 -18.97 5.55 -51.30
N GLY A 501 -18.53 4.72 -52.25
CA GLY A 501 -18.39 4.96 -53.68
C GLY A 501 -19.05 3.80 -54.41
N ASP A 502 -18.34 3.18 -55.38
CA ASP A 502 -18.77 1.92 -56.01
C ASP A 502 -18.80 0.76 -54.99
N SER A 503 -18.09 0.92 -53.88
CA SER A 503 -18.07 0.04 -52.70
C SER A 503 -17.80 0.87 -51.44
N VAL A 504 -18.02 0.29 -50.26
CA VAL A 504 -17.59 0.89 -48.99
C VAL A 504 -16.06 0.79 -48.87
N PHE A 505 -15.42 1.86 -48.47
CA PHE A 505 -13.97 1.94 -48.38
C PHE A 505 -13.54 2.55 -47.04
N GLY A 506 -12.55 1.93 -46.36
CA GLY A 506 -11.89 2.46 -45.18
C GLY A 506 -12.75 2.46 -43.93
N ALA A 507 -13.82 1.66 -43.85
CA ALA A 507 -14.59 1.48 -42.65
C ALA A 507 -13.67 0.94 -41.51
N GLY A 508 -13.69 1.60 -40.35
CA GLY A 508 -12.79 1.31 -39.24
C GLY A 508 -11.39 1.94 -39.34
N GLU A 509 -11.01 2.52 -40.47
CA GLU A 509 -9.69 3.13 -40.69
C GLU A 509 -9.75 4.65 -40.86
N VAL A 510 -10.77 5.17 -41.53
CA VAL A 510 -10.97 6.59 -41.81
C VAL A 510 -12.43 7.00 -41.68
N GLY A 511 -12.68 8.21 -41.22
CA GLY A 511 -14.01 8.83 -41.16
C GLY A 511 -14.12 9.95 -42.18
N TYR A 512 -15.22 9.96 -42.97
CA TYR A 512 -15.53 11.01 -43.91
C TYR A 512 -16.86 11.66 -43.54
N TYR A 513 -16.81 12.95 -43.24
CA TYR A 513 -17.97 13.73 -42.81
C TYR A 513 -18.20 14.91 -43.71
N TRP A 514 -19.42 15.06 -44.27
CA TRP A 514 -19.73 16.05 -45.30
C TRP A 514 -19.89 17.47 -44.73
N SER A 515 -19.58 18.49 -45.54
CA SER A 515 -19.88 19.89 -45.23
C SER A 515 -20.99 20.42 -46.16
N SER A 516 -21.72 21.42 -45.67
CA SER A 516 -22.78 22.09 -46.44
C SER A 516 -22.24 22.96 -47.59
N SER A 517 -20.94 23.22 -47.64
CA SER A 517 -20.31 24.06 -48.68
C SER A 517 -19.35 23.23 -49.54
N GLY A 518 -19.50 23.32 -50.87
CA GLY A 518 -18.58 22.72 -51.85
C GLY A 518 -17.40 23.63 -52.18
N ARG A 519 -16.32 23.07 -52.76
CA ARG A 519 -15.28 23.83 -53.45
C ARG A 519 -15.74 24.25 -54.84
N ASN A 520 -15.25 25.41 -55.33
CA ASN A 520 -15.61 25.91 -56.67
C ASN A 520 -15.17 25.00 -57.82
N ASP A 521 -14.20 24.11 -57.59
CA ASP A 521 -13.60 23.20 -58.55
C ASP A 521 -14.00 21.72 -58.38
N HIS A 522 -14.48 21.33 -57.17
CA HIS A 522 -15.04 20.01 -56.88
C HIS A 522 -16.13 20.13 -55.82
N PRO A 523 -17.41 20.06 -56.17
CA PRO A 523 -18.49 20.08 -55.20
C PRO A 523 -18.33 18.91 -54.22
N GLY A 524 -18.28 19.22 -52.93
CA GLY A 524 -18.36 18.23 -51.88
C GLY A 524 -17.07 17.76 -51.22
N TYR A 525 -15.90 18.06 -51.75
CA TYR A 525 -14.65 17.66 -51.14
C TYR A 525 -13.95 18.83 -50.45
N TRP A 526 -13.70 18.73 -49.19
CA TRP A 526 -12.77 19.59 -48.46
C TRP A 526 -11.54 18.77 -48.08
N TYR A 527 -10.36 19.21 -48.55
CA TYR A 527 -9.09 18.71 -48.03
C TYR A 527 -8.59 19.71 -46.97
N PRO A 528 -8.59 19.38 -45.70
CA PRO A 528 -7.81 20.15 -44.73
C PRO A 528 -6.34 19.88 -45.04
N GLY A 529 -5.66 20.86 -45.62
CA GLY A 529 -4.23 20.73 -45.82
C GLY A 529 -3.50 20.79 -44.49
N ILE A 530 -3.39 19.69 -43.79
CA ILE A 530 -2.50 19.45 -42.64
C ILE A 530 -3.09 18.37 -41.70
N ILE A 531 -4.30 17.86 -41.94
CA ILE A 531 -4.78 16.70 -41.20
C ILE A 531 -4.83 15.54 -42.20
N ASP A 532 -4.02 14.52 -41.99
CA ASP A 532 -3.94 13.31 -42.81
C ASP A 532 -5.17 12.40 -42.59
N TRP A 533 -6.34 13.07 -42.62
CA TRP A 533 -7.68 12.52 -42.53
C TRP A 533 -8.43 12.97 -43.76
N ASN A 534 -8.55 12.09 -44.69
CA ASN A 534 -9.20 12.39 -45.96
C ASN A 534 -10.69 12.65 -45.75
N ALA A 535 -11.09 13.92 -45.89
CA ALA A 535 -12.45 14.45 -45.91
C ALA A 535 -13.33 14.27 -44.65
N PHE A 536 -13.90 15.38 -44.14
CA PHE A 536 -14.88 15.41 -43.06
C PHE A 536 -16.18 16.05 -43.49
N CYS A 537 -17.29 15.49 -43.01
CA CYS A 537 -18.61 16.04 -43.24
C CYS A 537 -19.51 15.90 -42.02
N ILE A 538 -20.05 16.98 -41.47
CA ILE A 538 -20.98 16.95 -40.30
C ILE A 538 -22.10 17.98 -40.52
N MET A 539 -23.27 17.74 -39.95
CA MET A 539 -24.49 18.56 -40.11
C MET A 539 -24.88 19.35 -38.86
N ILE A 540 -25.48 20.56 -39.04
CA ILE A 540 -25.93 21.50 -38.01
C ILE A 540 -27.30 22.11 -38.30
N VAL A 541 -28.01 22.59 -37.29
CA VAL A 541 -29.38 23.16 -37.37
C VAL A 541 -29.44 24.60 -37.91
N ARG A 542 -30.48 24.95 -38.66
CA ARG A 542 -30.80 26.30 -39.09
C ARG A 542 -31.51 27.13 -38.02
N ASN A 543 -31.10 28.40 -37.87
CA ASN A 543 -31.84 29.50 -37.21
C ASN A 543 -32.14 29.46 -35.71
N SER A 544 -31.58 28.52 -34.96
CA SER A 544 -31.51 28.64 -33.52
C SER A 544 -30.07 28.34 -33.12
N PRO A 545 -29.52 28.85 -32.09
CA PRO A 545 -28.10 28.70 -31.83
C PRO A 545 -27.68 27.28 -31.45
N LYS A 546 -28.19 26.17 -32.07
CA LYS A 546 -28.07 25.00 -31.21
C LYS A 546 -27.98 23.58 -31.77
N PHE A 547 -27.94 23.20 -33.06
CA PHE A 547 -28.00 21.76 -33.41
C PHE A 547 -27.08 21.28 -34.55
N CYS A 548 -26.42 20.11 -34.34
CA CYS A 548 -25.58 19.46 -35.37
C CYS A 548 -25.92 17.98 -35.56
N ILE A 549 -25.81 17.47 -36.78
CA ILE A 549 -26.00 16.06 -37.16
C ILE A 549 -24.68 15.46 -37.64
N PHE A 550 -24.47 14.19 -37.36
CA PHE A 550 -23.48 13.36 -37.99
C PHE A 550 -24.07 12.72 -39.27
N ALA A 551 -23.46 12.94 -40.40
CA ALA A 551 -23.66 12.14 -41.58
C ALA A 551 -22.28 11.77 -42.12
N SER A 552 -21.97 10.50 -42.18
CA SER A 552 -20.72 9.96 -42.69
C SER A 552 -20.79 9.68 -44.20
#